data_1107aafc3beab01de00be48892aafbaa
#
_entry.id   1107aafc3beab01de00be48892aafbaa
#
_cell.length_a   1.000
_cell.length_b   1.000
_cell.length_c   1.000
_cell.angle_alpha   90.00
_cell.angle_beta   90.00
_cell.angle_gamma   90.00
#
_symmetry.space_group_name_H-M   'P 1'
#
loop_
_entity.id
_entity.type
_entity.pdbx_description
1 polymer ?
#
loop_
_entity_poly.entity_id
_entity_poly.type
_entity_poly.pdbx_seq_one_letter_code
_entity_poly.pdbx_strand_id
1 'polypeptide(L)'
;MRFKMNIKKSKRAKSFLFILVFMALHCRLLPRFAGSSDFDEAILEEMQARRIPSVVACIIKNTDIVWMRSYGLADKEISIPATDQTIYLLASISQTVIATAVMQLAEKGLIDIDQDVGLYLPFPVRNPNYPQSIVTPRMLLTHSSGLAGPKTDDELPGFYDWFSPDAAPPLAQTLMDYLLPGGSSYVPAVWKESAPGRMELYSNLGVTLLAYMVEFVSGEEFSSYCREHIFLPLGMPGTSYKIADLNPENLAVWYLENTQPIPHYTRRDYPAGQVKSSVSELAHFLAAWMNGGAYKEVRILNSDTAAEALRLHNPASGLCLLWNLMIGGWYGHSGGVNGASTYMEFHKQDKVGLIILSNMYLESENPIYPPAGKIYGLIRQYANQFRGPA
;
A
#
# COMPACT_ATOMS: atom_id res chain seq x y z
N MET A 1 51.53 4.30 -53.23
CA MET A 1 50.67 3.24 -52.70
C MET A 1 49.49 3.91 -51.93
N ARG A 2 48.32 4.00 -52.57
CA ARG A 2 47.17 4.70 -52.00
C ARG A 2 46.24 3.66 -51.38
N PHE A 3 46.04 3.70 -50.07
CA PHE A 3 45.03 2.90 -49.37
C PHE A 3 43.66 3.59 -49.44
N LYS A 4 42.70 2.94 -50.10
CA LYS A 4 41.27 3.33 -50.05
C LYS A 4 40.64 2.71 -48.82
N MET A 5 40.14 3.53 -47.94
CA MET A 5 39.34 3.11 -46.80
C MET A 5 37.87 2.97 -47.19
N ASN A 6 37.34 1.76 -47.14
CA ASN A 6 35.97 1.42 -47.49
C ASN A 6 35.11 1.57 -46.20
N ILE A 7 34.28 2.62 -46.14
CA ILE A 7 33.35 2.84 -45.03
C ILE A 7 32.04 2.07 -45.31
N LYS A 8 31.86 0.92 -44.66
CA LYS A 8 30.57 0.24 -44.63
C LYS A 8 29.60 1.06 -43.76
N LYS A 9 28.62 1.70 -44.41
CA LYS A 9 27.51 2.37 -43.73
C LYS A 9 26.64 1.32 -43.02
N SER A 10 26.62 1.35 -41.67
CA SER A 10 25.83 0.49 -40.85
C SER A 10 24.33 0.80 -40.96
N LYS A 11 23.53 -0.25 -41.25
CA LYS A 11 22.06 -0.21 -41.34
C LYS A 11 21.33 0.04 -39.97
N ARG A 12 22.08 0.31 -38.93
CA ARG A 12 21.50 0.53 -37.55
C ARG A 12 20.90 1.93 -37.33
N ALA A 13 21.20 2.91 -38.17
CA ALA A 13 20.71 4.28 -37.98
C ALA A 13 19.22 4.48 -38.32
N LYS A 14 18.60 3.57 -39.13
CA LYS A 14 17.19 3.72 -39.54
C LYS A 14 16.20 3.13 -38.53
N SER A 15 16.61 2.18 -37.68
CA SER A 15 15.73 1.61 -36.64
C SER A 15 15.56 2.54 -35.43
N PHE A 16 16.57 3.36 -35.12
CA PHE A 16 16.50 4.29 -33.97
C PHE A 16 15.54 5.47 -34.24
N LEU A 17 15.42 5.91 -35.48
CA LEU A 17 14.52 7.00 -35.83
C LEU A 17 13.05 6.56 -35.84
N PHE A 18 12.77 5.29 -36.14
CA PHE A 18 11.40 4.76 -36.10
C PHE A 18 10.87 4.55 -34.70
N ILE A 19 11.72 4.18 -33.73
CA ILE A 19 11.35 4.01 -32.31
C ILE A 19 11.06 5.37 -31.69
N LEU A 20 11.83 6.41 -31.95
CA LEU A 20 11.58 7.78 -31.48
C LEU A 20 10.28 8.39 -32.01
N VAL A 21 9.91 8.08 -33.27
CA VAL A 21 8.64 8.56 -33.87
C VAL A 21 7.45 7.80 -33.28
N PHE A 22 7.56 6.51 -32.93
CA PHE A 22 6.49 5.74 -32.32
C PHE A 22 6.27 6.15 -30.84
N MET A 23 7.33 6.43 -30.06
CA MET A 23 7.19 7.00 -28.70
C MET A 23 6.56 8.40 -28.72
N ALA A 24 6.87 9.23 -29.71
CA ALA A 24 6.27 10.56 -29.84
C ALA A 24 4.79 10.51 -30.29
N LEU A 25 4.34 9.46 -30.99
CA LEU A 25 2.93 9.31 -31.40
C LEU A 25 2.03 8.74 -30.29
N HIS A 26 2.54 7.89 -29.39
CA HIS A 26 1.75 7.38 -28.25
C HIS A 26 1.55 8.43 -27.13
N CYS A 27 2.44 9.42 -27.04
CA CYS A 27 2.26 10.54 -26.12
C CYS A 27 1.23 11.59 -26.59
N ARG A 28 0.67 11.46 -27.82
CA ARG A 28 -0.25 12.44 -28.42
C ARG A 28 -1.74 12.09 -28.33
N LEU A 29 -2.11 10.96 -27.73
CA LEU A 29 -3.52 10.51 -27.67
C LEU A 29 -4.18 10.64 -26.29
N LEU A 30 -3.49 11.18 -25.28
CA LEU A 30 -4.15 11.60 -24.05
C LEU A 30 -4.62 13.04 -24.21
N PRO A 31 -5.88 13.39 -23.82
CA PRO A 31 -6.36 14.76 -23.91
C PRO A 31 -5.43 15.66 -23.10
N ARG A 32 -4.79 16.63 -23.77
CA ARG A 32 -4.06 17.71 -23.10
C ARG A 32 -5.09 18.57 -22.38
N PHE A 33 -5.21 18.39 -21.07
CA PHE A 33 -5.95 19.34 -20.25
C PHE A 33 -5.19 20.67 -20.26
N ALA A 34 -5.85 21.72 -20.74
CA ALA A 34 -5.35 23.09 -20.67
C ALA A 34 -5.24 23.49 -19.19
N GLY A 35 -4.05 23.81 -18.70
CA GLY A 35 -3.78 24.22 -17.32
C GLY A 35 -2.63 23.45 -16.64
N SER A 36 -1.86 22.63 -17.38
CA SER A 36 -0.91 21.69 -16.77
C SER A 36 0.45 22.28 -16.36
N SER A 37 0.88 23.44 -16.83
CA SER A 37 2.23 23.94 -16.56
C SER A 37 2.44 24.30 -15.08
N ASP A 38 1.56 25.13 -14.53
CA ASP A 38 1.71 25.65 -13.17
C ASP A 38 1.51 24.56 -12.10
N PHE A 39 0.62 23.58 -12.38
CA PHE A 39 0.34 22.46 -11.49
C PHE A 39 1.51 21.46 -11.46
N ASP A 40 2.00 21.05 -12.62
CA ASP A 40 3.14 20.15 -12.74
C ASP A 40 4.41 20.82 -12.16
N GLU A 41 4.61 22.12 -12.41
CA GLU A 41 5.71 22.91 -11.88
C GLU A 41 5.68 22.96 -10.35
N ALA A 42 4.52 23.21 -9.75
CA ALA A 42 4.36 23.23 -8.30
C ALA A 42 4.68 21.89 -7.62
N ILE A 43 4.37 20.74 -8.27
CA ILE A 43 4.76 19.43 -7.78
C ILE A 43 6.28 19.25 -7.88
N LEU A 44 6.88 19.61 -9.03
CA LEU A 44 8.32 19.51 -9.25
C LEU A 44 9.13 20.37 -8.29
N GLU A 45 8.67 21.60 -8.02
CA GLU A 45 9.28 22.48 -7.01
C GLU A 45 9.30 21.86 -5.62
N GLU A 46 8.17 21.25 -5.19
CA GLU A 46 8.09 20.60 -3.89
C GLU A 46 8.97 19.35 -3.83
N MET A 47 9.00 18.55 -4.91
CA MET A 47 9.91 17.42 -5.02
C MET A 47 11.38 17.85 -4.92
N GLN A 48 11.75 18.92 -5.61
CA GLN A 48 13.11 19.46 -5.56
C GLN A 48 13.47 19.98 -4.17
N ALA A 49 12.58 20.75 -3.53
CA ALA A 49 12.77 21.28 -2.18
C ALA A 49 13.00 20.19 -1.14
N ARG A 50 12.31 19.04 -1.28
CA ARG A 50 12.40 17.88 -0.38
C ARG A 50 13.34 16.78 -0.90
N ARG A 51 13.96 16.96 -2.06
CA ARG A 51 14.86 15.98 -2.72
C ARG A 51 14.17 14.63 -2.98
N ILE A 52 12.86 14.63 -3.26
CA ILE A 52 12.11 13.40 -3.53
C ILE A 52 12.53 12.86 -4.90
N PRO A 53 13.02 11.62 -5.01
CA PRO A 53 13.50 11.07 -6.28
C PRO A 53 12.39 10.89 -7.29
N SER A 54 11.24 10.36 -6.89
CA SER A 54 10.08 10.22 -7.76
C SER A 54 8.74 10.32 -7.02
N VAL A 55 7.75 10.83 -7.74
CA VAL A 55 6.33 10.78 -7.38
C VAL A 55 5.54 10.32 -8.59
N VAL A 56 4.67 9.32 -8.39
CA VAL A 56 3.69 8.91 -9.39
C VAL A 56 2.29 9.05 -8.77
N ALA A 57 1.37 9.65 -9.51
CA ALA A 57 0.03 9.87 -9.01
C ALA A 57 -1.03 9.68 -10.09
N CYS A 58 -2.23 9.26 -9.67
CA CYS A 58 -3.39 9.19 -10.55
C CYS A 58 -4.67 9.66 -9.86
N ILE A 59 -5.65 10.03 -10.69
CA ILE A 59 -7.04 10.29 -10.29
C ILE A 59 -7.92 9.31 -11.06
N ILE A 60 -8.84 8.69 -10.33
CA ILE A 60 -9.77 7.69 -10.83
C ILE A 60 -11.18 8.25 -10.74
N LYS A 61 -11.97 8.06 -11.79
CA LYS A 61 -13.42 8.32 -11.80
C LYS A 61 -14.16 7.05 -12.21
N ASN A 62 -15.05 6.57 -11.35
CA ASN A 62 -15.71 5.27 -11.50
C ASN A 62 -14.68 4.11 -11.53
N THR A 63 -14.36 3.62 -12.73
CA THR A 63 -13.36 2.56 -12.95
C THR A 63 -12.17 3.02 -13.80
N ASP A 64 -12.19 4.27 -14.27
CA ASP A 64 -11.24 4.75 -15.26
C ASP A 64 -10.24 5.73 -14.63
N ILE A 65 -8.97 5.60 -14.99
CA ILE A 65 -7.96 6.59 -14.68
C ILE A 65 -8.19 7.80 -15.60
N VAL A 66 -8.62 8.92 -15.01
CA VAL A 66 -8.93 10.17 -15.75
C VAL A 66 -7.76 11.15 -15.80
N TRP A 67 -6.78 10.96 -14.91
CA TRP A 67 -5.53 11.70 -14.91
C TRP A 67 -4.42 10.84 -14.29
N MET A 68 -3.24 10.93 -14.84
CA MET A 68 -2.05 10.24 -14.32
C MET A 68 -0.79 11.01 -14.71
N ARG A 69 0.18 11.09 -13.79
CA ARG A 69 1.49 11.70 -13.99
C ARG A 69 2.57 10.94 -13.22
N SER A 70 3.73 10.89 -13.85
CA SER A 70 4.96 10.37 -13.25
C SER A 70 6.01 11.46 -13.29
N TYR A 71 6.64 11.74 -12.16
CA TYR A 71 7.65 12.77 -11.97
C TYR A 71 8.93 12.14 -11.43
N GLY A 72 10.09 12.61 -11.91
CA GLY A 72 11.38 12.21 -11.40
C GLY A 72 11.84 10.82 -11.83
N LEU A 73 12.67 10.18 -11.00
CA LEU A 73 13.44 9.00 -11.34
C LEU A 73 13.10 7.81 -10.42
N ALA A 74 12.74 6.69 -11.01
CA ALA A 74 12.57 5.40 -10.32
C ALA A 74 13.92 4.89 -9.79
N ASP A 75 14.98 5.12 -10.57
CA ASP A 75 16.37 4.89 -10.18
C ASP A 75 17.19 6.16 -10.52
N LYS A 76 17.60 6.86 -9.48
CA LYS A 76 18.38 8.09 -9.58
C LYS A 76 19.84 7.83 -9.95
N GLU A 77 20.38 6.66 -9.57
CA GLU A 77 21.79 6.32 -9.74
C GLU A 77 22.16 6.11 -11.22
N ILE A 78 21.22 5.54 -11.99
CA ILE A 78 21.40 5.30 -13.43
C ILE A 78 20.36 6.02 -14.29
N SER A 79 19.66 7.02 -13.70
CA SER A 79 18.74 7.93 -14.37
C SER A 79 17.56 7.25 -15.09
N ILE A 80 16.96 6.22 -14.48
CA ILE A 80 15.74 5.59 -14.99
C ILE A 80 14.54 6.44 -14.59
N PRO A 81 13.74 6.95 -15.55
CA PRO A 81 12.55 7.74 -15.22
C PRO A 81 11.46 6.88 -14.57
N ALA A 82 10.71 7.49 -13.66
CA ALA A 82 9.49 6.90 -13.15
C ALA A 82 8.40 6.87 -14.23
N THR A 83 7.61 5.82 -14.24
CA THR A 83 6.48 5.62 -15.16
C THR A 83 5.26 5.14 -14.39
N ASP A 84 4.12 5.03 -15.05
CA ASP A 84 2.89 4.44 -14.52
C ASP A 84 3.02 2.93 -14.23
N GLN A 85 4.03 2.28 -14.78
CA GLN A 85 4.36 0.86 -14.55
C GLN A 85 5.45 0.67 -13.50
N THR A 86 6.03 1.76 -12.99
CA THR A 86 7.02 1.67 -11.91
C THR A 86 6.37 1.10 -10.66
N ILE A 87 7.00 0.07 -10.09
CA ILE A 87 6.50 -0.67 -8.92
C ILE A 87 7.10 -0.06 -7.66
N TYR A 88 6.23 0.42 -6.78
CA TYR A 88 6.56 1.03 -5.50
C TYR A 88 6.19 0.13 -4.33
N LEU A 89 6.93 0.22 -3.24
CA LEU A 89 6.52 -0.31 -1.95
C LEU A 89 5.33 0.50 -1.42
N LEU A 90 4.24 -0.16 -1.05
CA LEU A 90 3.01 0.51 -0.62
C LEU A 90 2.97 0.86 0.86
N ALA A 91 3.88 0.32 1.67
CA ALA A 91 3.88 0.46 3.11
C ALA A 91 2.49 0.13 3.70
N SER A 92 1.99 0.90 4.68
CA SER A 92 0.76 0.56 5.42
C SER A 92 -0.53 0.58 4.58
N ILE A 93 -0.52 1.02 3.32
CA ILE A 93 -1.62 0.74 2.38
C ILE A 93 -1.89 -0.77 2.29
N SER A 94 -0.87 -1.61 2.47
CA SER A 94 -0.98 -3.07 2.54
C SER A 94 -2.03 -3.58 3.55
N GLN A 95 -2.33 -2.80 4.57
CA GLN A 95 -3.32 -3.18 5.58
C GLN A 95 -4.74 -3.23 5.03
N THR A 96 -5.05 -2.41 4.01
CA THR A 96 -6.35 -2.47 3.33
C THR A 96 -6.53 -3.78 2.54
N VAL A 97 -5.42 -4.39 2.09
CA VAL A 97 -5.44 -5.72 1.47
C VAL A 97 -5.75 -6.79 2.50
N ILE A 98 -5.18 -6.69 3.72
CA ILE A 98 -5.50 -7.60 4.83
C ILE A 98 -6.98 -7.49 5.20
N ALA A 99 -7.51 -6.26 5.31
CA ALA A 99 -8.95 -6.06 5.54
C ALA A 99 -9.79 -6.76 4.48
N THR A 100 -9.40 -6.66 3.20
CA THR A 100 -10.07 -7.35 2.10
C THR A 100 -10.06 -8.87 2.31
N ALA A 101 -8.91 -9.47 2.59
CA ALA A 101 -8.77 -10.91 2.79
C ALA A 101 -9.59 -11.42 3.98
N VAL A 102 -9.54 -10.73 5.13
CA VAL A 102 -10.35 -11.07 6.31
C VAL A 102 -11.84 -11.00 5.99
N MET A 103 -12.28 -9.92 5.32
CA MET A 103 -13.68 -9.73 4.97
C MET A 103 -14.17 -10.72 3.90
N GLN A 104 -13.30 -11.22 3.00
CA GLN A 104 -13.63 -12.33 2.10
C GLN A 104 -13.90 -13.63 2.86
N LEU A 105 -13.12 -13.93 3.90
CA LEU A 105 -13.36 -15.11 4.73
C LEU A 105 -14.59 -14.95 5.64
N ALA A 106 -14.83 -13.74 6.12
CA ALA A 106 -16.05 -13.42 6.88
C ALA A 106 -17.30 -13.57 6.00
N GLU A 107 -17.27 -13.11 4.76
CA GLU A 107 -18.37 -13.25 3.79
C GLU A 107 -18.70 -14.72 3.47
N LYS A 108 -17.68 -15.59 3.49
CA LYS A 108 -17.81 -17.05 3.32
C LYS A 108 -18.29 -17.76 4.60
N GLY A 109 -18.47 -17.02 5.71
CA GLY A 109 -18.83 -17.60 7.02
C GLY A 109 -17.71 -18.40 7.69
N LEU A 110 -16.47 -18.29 7.22
CA LEU A 110 -15.31 -18.98 7.79
C LEU A 110 -14.73 -18.23 8.99
N ILE A 111 -14.95 -16.93 9.08
CA ILE A 111 -14.57 -16.06 10.19
C ILE A 111 -15.78 -15.23 10.60
N ASP A 112 -16.10 -15.21 11.90
CA ASP A 112 -16.96 -14.21 12.50
C ASP A 112 -16.05 -13.14 13.12
N ILE A 113 -16.11 -11.93 12.62
CA ILE A 113 -15.22 -10.84 13.06
C ILE A 113 -15.49 -10.36 14.49
N ASP A 114 -16.58 -10.82 15.11
CA ASP A 114 -17.00 -10.49 16.48
C ASP A 114 -16.74 -11.61 17.49
N GLN A 115 -16.26 -12.76 17.04
CA GLN A 115 -15.89 -13.89 17.88
C GLN A 115 -14.44 -13.80 18.34
N ASP A 116 -14.07 -14.64 19.29
CA ASP A 116 -12.71 -14.77 19.80
C ASP A 116 -11.74 -15.22 18.68
N VAL A 117 -10.70 -14.43 18.43
CA VAL A 117 -9.66 -14.76 17.43
C VAL A 117 -8.97 -16.09 17.72
N GLY A 118 -8.93 -16.53 18.99
CA GLY A 118 -8.38 -17.83 19.39
C GLY A 118 -9.13 -19.03 18.83
N LEU A 119 -10.36 -18.86 18.32
CA LEU A 119 -11.10 -19.91 17.61
C LEU A 119 -10.51 -20.21 16.21
N TYR A 120 -9.76 -19.26 15.66
CA TYR A 120 -9.20 -19.29 14.31
C TYR A 120 -7.68 -19.44 14.30
N LEU A 121 -7.06 -19.80 15.43
CA LEU A 121 -5.61 -19.87 15.58
C LEU A 121 -5.21 -21.11 16.39
N PRO A 122 -4.00 -21.66 16.18
CA PRO A 122 -3.52 -22.84 16.90
C PRO A 122 -3.01 -22.51 18.33
N PHE A 123 -3.12 -21.24 18.77
CA PHE A 123 -2.71 -20.77 20.09
C PHE A 123 -3.67 -19.69 20.62
N PRO A 124 -3.80 -19.56 21.95
CA PRO A 124 -4.65 -18.56 22.54
C PRO A 124 -4.04 -17.16 22.39
N VAL A 125 -4.90 -16.16 22.15
CA VAL A 125 -4.53 -14.74 22.13
C VAL A 125 -5.26 -14.03 23.27
N ARG A 126 -4.54 -13.68 24.32
CA ARG A 126 -5.10 -13.06 25.52
C ARG A 126 -4.16 -12.00 26.06
N ASN A 127 -4.73 -10.83 26.38
CA ASN A 127 -4.01 -9.82 27.15
C ASN A 127 -3.86 -10.32 28.58
N PRO A 128 -2.63 -10.52 29.12
CA PRO A 128 -2.43 -11.05 30.46
C PRO A 128 -2.97 -10.12 31.55
N ASN A 129 -3.11 -8.81 31.26
CA ASN A 129 -3.71 -7.85 32.19
C ASN A 129 -5.25 -7.98 32.23
N TYR A 130 -5.85 -8.63 31.22
CA TYR A 130 -7.30 -8.84 31.10
C TYR A 130 -7.60 -10.26 30.61
N PRO A 131 -7.24 -11.32 31.36
CA PRO A 131 -7.25 -12.71 30.87
C PRO A 131 -8.65 -13.24 30.56
N GLN A 132 -9.69 -12.61 31.06
CA GLN A 132 -11.09 -12.98 30.80
C GLN A 132 -11.67 -12.26 29.55
N SER A 133 -10.96 -11.26 29.02
CA SER A 133 -11.42 -10.52 27.86
C SER A 133 -10.94 -11.20 26.57
N ILE A 134 -11.87 -11.43 25.66
CA ILE A 134 -11.53 -11.92 24.33
C ILE A 134 -10.93 -10.81 23.47
N VAL A 135 -10.10 -11.20 22.51
CA VAL A 135 -9.67 -10.36 21.38
C VAL A 135 -10.42 -10.83 20.15
N THR A 136 -11.08 -9.93 19.43
CA THR A 136 -11.82 -10.25 18.22
C THR A 136 -11.08 -9.77 16.95
N PRO A 137 -11.34 -10.37 15.77
CA PRO A 137 -10.83 -9.85 14.52
C PRO A 137 -11.23 -8.38 14.28
N ARG A 138 -12.44 -7.97 14.67
CA ARG A 138 -12.87 -6.56 14.62
C ARG A 138 -11.95 -5.65 15.43
N MET A 139 -11.56 -6.06 16.64
CA MET A 139 -10.64 -5.28 17.46
C MET A 139 -9.25 -5.16 16.85
N LEU A 140 -8.78 -6.16 16.13
CA LEU A 140 -7.53 -6.11 15.37
C LEU A 140 -7.67 -5.19 14.14
N LEU A 141 -8.77 -5.29 13.39
CA LEU A 141 -9.09 -4.45 12.23
C LEU A 141 -9.30 -2.97 12.60
N THR A 142 -9.61 -2.69 13.86
CA THR A 142 -9.80 -1.33 14.39
C THR A 142 -8.67 -0.89 15.32
N HIS A 143 -7.54 -1.59 15.32
CA HIS A 143 -6.40 -1.31 16.20
C HIS A 143 -6.78 -1.12 17.68
N SER A 144 -7.81 -1.82 18.15
CA SER A 144 -8.31 -1.70 19.53
C SER A 144 -8.13 -2.94 20.39
N SER A 145 -7.33 -3.90 19.91
CA SER A 145 -7.10 -5.20 20.57
C SER A 145 -6.30 -5.12 21.89
N GLY A 146 -5.66 -4.00 22.15
CA GLY A 146 -4.71 -3.85 23.26
C GLY A 146 -3.31 -4.39 22.93
N LEU A 147 -3.09 -4.91 21.72
CA LEU A 147 -1.76 -5.16 21.19
C LEU A 147 -1.14 -3.83 20.75
N ALA A 148 0.03 -3.53 21.30
CA ALA A 148 0.78 -2.38 20.82
C ALA A 148 1.71 -2.79 19.67
N GLY A 149 1.77 -1.96 18.64
CA GLY A 149 2.93 -1.93 17.78
C GLY A 149 4.00 -1.10 18.48
N PRO A 150 5.24 -1.53 18.48
CA PRO A 150 6.29 -0.76 19.09
C PRO A 150 6.53 0.53 18.32
N LYS A 151 6.73 1.59 19.06
CA LYS A 151 7.31 2.83 18.52
C LYS A 151 8.84 2.78 18.55
N THR A 152 9.42 1.84 19.30
CA THR A 152 10.87 1.69 19.51
C THR A 152 11.25 0.21 19.60
N ASP A 153 12.49 -0.11 19.28
CA ASP A 153 13.07 -1.46 19.41
C ASP A 153 13.04 -1.98 20.86
N ASP A 154 12.98 -1.08 21.86
CA ASP A 154 12.91 -1.46 23.28
C ASP A 154 11.57 -2.14 23.66
N GLU A 155 10.49 -1.87 22.91
CA GLU A 155 9.18 -2.48 23.17
C GLU A 155 9.00 -3.84 22.49
N LEU A 156 9.61 -4.04 21.30
CA LEU A 156 9.63 -5.32 20.58
C LEU A 156 10.97 -5.50 19.84
N PRO A 157 11.99 -6.00 20.51
CA PRO A 157 13.32 -6.13 19.93
C PRO A 157 13.33 -6.94 18.63
N GLY A 158 13.93 -6.39 17.57
CA GLY A 158 14.10 -7.07 16.28
C GLY A 158 12.80 -7.30 15.47
N PHE A 159 11.65 -6.73 15.88
CA PHE A 159 10.41 -6.89 15.13
C PHE A 159 10.48 -6.20 13.76
N TYR A 160 11.16 -5.09 13.69
CA TYR A 160 11.34 -4.29 12.47
C TYR A 160 12.67 -4.54 11.76
N ASP A 161 13.42 -5.59 12.15
CA ASP A 161 14.65 -5.97 11.46
C ASP A 161 14.40 -6.21 9.97
N TRP A 162 15.39 -5.85 9.18
CA TRP A 162 15.38 -6.10 7.74
C TRP A 162 15.97 -7.46 7.44
N PHE A 163 15.26 -8.21 6.62
CA PHE A 163 15.69 -9.46 6.04
C PHE A 163 15.95 -9.27 4.55
N SER A 164 16.73 -10.15 3.95
CA SER A 164 16.84 -10.21 2.49
C SER A 164 15.45 -10.33 1.86
N PRO A 165 15.24 -9.85 0.63
CA PRO A 165 13.97 -9.97 -0.04
C PRO A 165 13.38 -11.37 0.07
N ASP A 166 12.09 -11.46 0.38
CA ASP A 166 11.30 -12.68 0.50
C ASP A 166 11.76 -13.69 1.56
N ALA A 167 12.71 -13.31 2.43
CA ALA A 167 13.26 -14.16 3.49
C ALA A 167 12.70 -13.83 4.89
N ALA A 168 11.49 -13.26 4.99
CA ALA A 168 10.81 -13.06 6.26
C ALA A 168 10.57 -14.40 6.97
N PRO A 169 10.73 -14.48 8.30
CA PRO A 169 10.31 -15.65 9.05
C PRO A 169 8.82 -15.95 8.85
N PRO A 170 8.40 -17.23 8.96
CA PRO A 170 6.98 -17.61 8.90
C PRO A 170 6.14 -16.81 9.90
N LEU A 171 4.91 -16.45 9.52
CA LEU A 171 4.00 -15.67 10.37
C LEU A 171 3.72 -16.38 11.70
N ALA A 172 3.48 -17.69 11.66
CA ALA A 172 3.29 -18.51 12.86
C ALA A 172 4.44 -18.35 13.85
N GLN A 173 5.70 -18.48 13.37
CA GLN A 173 6.89 -18.37 14.22
C GLN A 173 7.01 -16.95 14.80
N THR A 174 6.86 -15.92 13.95
CA THR A 174 6.87 -14.53 14.40
C THR A 174 5.85 -14.27 15.50
N LEU A 175 4.62 -14.72 15.32
CA LEU A 175 3.56 -14.48 16.30
C LEU A 175 3.77 -15.25 17.60
N MET A 176 4.22 -16.50 17.54
CA MET A 176 4.56 -17.28 18.73
C MET A 176 5.72 -16.66 19.50
N ASP A 177 6.74 -16.16 18.80
CA ASP A 177 7.91 -15.52 19.42
C ASP A 177 7.53 -14.25 20.20
N TYR A 178 6.57 -13.46 19.72
CA TYR A 178 6.22 -12.17 20.32
C TYR A 178 4.98 -12.20 21.21
N LEU A 179 4.03 -13.12 21.00
CA LEU A 179 2.75 -13.11 21.72
C LEU A 179 2.69 -14.10 22.88
N LEU A 180 3.43 -15.21 22.80
CA LEU A 180 3.31 -16.27 23.79
C LEU A 180 4.32 -16.09 24.92
N PRO A 181 3.91 -16.22 26.20
CA PRO A 181 4.85 -16.32 27.30
C PRO A 181 5.85 -17.45 27.06
N GLY A 182 7.14 -17.15 27.05
CA GLY A 182 8.19 -18.10 26.69
C GLY A 182 8.63 -18.07 25.22
N GLY A 183 8.00 -17.28 24.39
CA GLY A 183 8.49 -16.96 23.04
C GLY A 183 9.85 -16.24 23.09
N SER A 184 10.69 -16.46 22.11
CA SER A 184 12.09 -15.98 22.10
C SER A 184 12.24 -14.46 22.18
N SER A 185 11.22 -13.73 21.77
CA SER A 185 11.14 -12.26 21.73
C SER A 185 9.99 -11.68 22.55
N TYR A 186 9.35 -12.53 23.37
CA TYR A 186 8.23 -12.07 24.20
C TYR A 186 8.68 -11.07 25.24
N VAL A 187 7.99 -9.94 25.29
CA VAL A 187 8.07 -8.95 26.36
C VAL A 187 6.65 -8.57 26.82
N PRO A 188 6.41 -8.38 28.15
CA PRO A 188 5.08 -8.02 28.63
C PRO A 188 4.50 -6.75 27.98
N ALA A 189 5.36 -5.81 27.55
CA ALA A 189 4.99 -4.55 26.92
C ALA A 189 4.29 -4.70 25.57
N VAL A 190 4.30 -5.91 24.96
CA VAL A 190 3.50 -6.23 23.75
C VAL A 190 2.01 -6.06 24.01
N TRP A 191 1.58 -6.24 25.27
CA TRP A 191 0.23 -5.98 25.71
C TRP A 191 0.18 -4.68 26.51
N LYS A 192 -0.73 -3.80 26.18
CA LYS A 192 -0.95 -2.54 26.91
C LYS A 192 -1.93 -2.74 28.06
N GLU A 193 -1.85 -1.83 29.03
CA GLU A 193 -2.72 -1.81 30.21
C GLU A 193 -4.14 -1.29 29.86
N SER A 194 -4.60 -1.55 28.66
CA SER A 194 -5.94 -1.23 28.20
C SER A 194 -6.69 -2.51 27.85
N ALA A 195 -7.92 -2.62 28.36
CA ALA A 195 -8.76 -3.75 28.00
C ALA A 195 -9.02 -3.77 26.47
N PRO A 196 -9.08 -4.96 25.86
CA PRO A 196 -9.46 -5.10 24.46
C PRO A 196 -10.76 -4.36 24.13
N GLY A 197 -10.79 -3.64 23.01
CA GLY A 197 -11.93 -2.84 22.55
C GLY A 197 -12.05 -1.45 23.18
N ARG A 198 -11.14 -1.03 24.06
CA ARG A 198 -11.27 0.25 24.79
C ARG A 198 -10.46 1.39 24.23
N MET A 199 -9.29 1.10 23.69
CA MET A 199 -8.36 2.12 23.20
C MET A 199 -7.84 1.73 21.84
N GLU A 200 -7.81 2.69 20.91
CA GLU A 200 -7.16 2.55 19.63
C GLU A 200 -5.65 2.73 19.79
N LEU A 201 -4.91 1.72 19.42
CA LEU A 201 -3.45 1.68 19.42
C LEU A 201 -2.98 1.01 18.15
N TYR A 202 -2.47 1.80 17.22
CA TYR A 202 -1.94 1.29 15.96
C TYR A 202 -0.95 0.14 16.19
N SER A 203 -1.19 -1.02 15.58
CA SER A 203 -0.42 -2.22 15.84
C SER A 203 -0.18 -3.04 14.57
N ASN A 204 1.05 -3.00 14.06
CA ASN A 204 1.46 -3.89 12.98
C ASN A 204 1.44 -5.37 13.41
N LEU A 205 1.75 -5.66 14.67
CA LEU A 205 1.68 -7.02 15.20
C LEU A 205 0.23 -7.53 15.18
N GLY A 206 -0.74 -6.70 15.58
CA GLY A 206 -2.16 -7.05 15.49
C GLY A 206 -2.64 -7.29 14.06
N VAL A 207 -2.15 -6.50 13.12
CA VAL A 207 -2.46 -6.67 11.69
C VAL A 207 -1.75 -7.91 11.11
N THR A 208 -0.53 -8.22 11.56
CA THR A 208 0.16 -9.46 11.21
C THR A 208 -0.58 -10.70 11.72
N LEU A 209 -1.20 -10.60 12.91
CA LEU A 209 -2.06 -11.66 13.45
C LEU A 209 -3.29 -11.92 12.57
N LEU A 210 -3.92 -10.87 12.02
CA LEU A 210 -5.01 -11.02 11.05
C LEU A 210 -4.54 -11.74 9.77
N ALA A 211 -3.37 -11.41 9.27
CA ALA A 211 -2.82 -12.08 8.09
C ALA A 211 -2.55 -13.57 8.35
N TYR A 212 -2.02 -13.91 9.52
CA TYR A 212 -1.85 -15.32 9.90
C TYR A 212 -3.18 -16.03 10.11
N MET A 213 -4.19 -15.36 10.65
CA MET A 213 -5.54 -15.91 10.75
C MET A 213 -6.11 -16.23 9.36
N VAL A 214 -5.90 -15.37 8.35
CA VAL A 214 -6.26 -15.67 6.96
C VAL A 214 -5.52 -16.92 6.47
N GLU A 215 -4.21 -17.01 6.68
CA GLU A 215 -3.38 -18.13 6.30
C GLU A 215 -3.87 -19.44 6.94
N PHE A 216 -4.12 -19.43 8.24
CA PHE A 216 -4.53 -20.59 9.00
C PHE A 216 -5.94 -21.09 8.62
N VAL A 217 -6.89 -20.18 8.44
CA VAL A 217 -8.29 -20.52 8.12
C VAL A 217 -8.46 -20.94 6.66
N SER A 218 -7.73 -20.32 5.73
CA SER A 218 -7.79 -20.67 4.31
C SER A 218 -6.96 -21.90 3.97
N GLY A 219 -5.90 -22.19 4.74
CA GLY A 219 -4.91 -23.21 4.42
C GLY A 219 -3.93 -22.79 3.31
N GLU A 220 -3.95 -21.52 2.91
CA GLU A 220 -3.08 -20.95 1.89
C GLU A 220 -2.08 -19.98 2.54
N GLU A 221 -0.83 -19.92 2.08
CA GLU A 221 0.11 -18.89 2.50
C GLU A 221 -0.49 -17.49 2.23
N PHE A 222 -0.37 -16.57 3.18
CA PHE A 222 -1.06 -15.28 3.12
C PHE A 222 -0.79 -14.49 1.83
N SER A 223 0.48 -14.44 1.39
CA SER A 223 0.83 -13.73 0.14
C SER A 223 0.22 -14.39 -1.10
N SER A 224 0.15 -15.72 -1.11
CA SER A 224 -0.49 -16.51 -2.16
C SER A 224 -2.00 -16.29 -2.16
N TYR A 225 -2.65 -16.31 -0.98
CA TYR A 225 -4.06 -15.98 -0.85
C TYR A 225 -4.39 -14.61 -1.46
N CYS A 226 -3.63 -13.58 -1.10
CA CYS A 226 -3.85 -12.23 -1.63
C CYS A 226 -3.66 -12.18 -3.15
N ARG A 227 -2.64 -12.87 -3.67
CA ARG A 227 -2.40 -12.94 -5.10
C ARG A 227 -3.57 -13.57 -5.86
N GLU A 228 -4.01 -14.76 -5.42
CA GLU A 228 -5.03 -15.53 -6.13
C GLU A 228 -6.46 -14.97 -5.95
N HIS A 229 -6.78 -14.42 -4.77
CA HIS A 229 -8.14 -14.00 -4.44
C HIS A 229 -8.38 -12.48 -4.54
N ILE A 230 -7.33 -11.67 -4.67
CA ILE A 230 -7.45 -10.21 -4.74
C ILE A 230 -6.75 -9.66 -5.98
N PHE A 231 -5.42 -9.89 -6.13
CA PHE A 231 -4.65 -9.19 -7.15
C PHE A 231 -4.94 -9.71 -8.56
N LEU A 232 -4.82 -11.00 -8.80
CA LEU A 232 -5.06 -11.57 -10.13
C LEU A 232 -6.51 -11.35 -10.63
N PRO A 233 -7.56 -11.57 -9.81
CA PRO A 233 -8.92 -11.25 -10.23
C PRO A 233 -9.12 -9.79 -10.65
N LEU A 234 -8.45 -8.85 -9.96
CA LEU A 234 -8.51 -7.43 -10.29
C LEU A 234 -7.63 -7.03 -11.49
N GLY A 235 -6.92 -7.99 -12.13
CA GLY A 235 -6.00 -7.68 -13.22
C GLY A 235 -4.75 -6.94 -12.75
N MET A 236 -4.16 -7.36 -11.63
CA MET A 236 -2.97 -6.79 -11.00
C MET A 236 -1.82 -7.82 -10.93
N PRO A 237 -1.37 -8.38 -12.08
CA PRO A 237 -0.36 -9.44 -12.09
C PRO A 237 1.03 -8.98 -11.63
N GLY A 238 1.35 -7.68 -11.72
CA GLY A 238 2.58 -7.05 -11.26
C GLY A 238 2.50 -6.54 -9.81
N THR A 239 1.48 -6.97 -9.04
CA THR A 239 1.32 -6.64 -7.62
C THR A 239 1.59 -7.86 -6.77
N SER A 240 2.51 -7.76 -5.79
CA SER A 240 2.84 -8.88 -4.91
C SER A 240 3.44 -8.41 -3.58
N TYR A 241 3.38 -9.29 -2.58
CA TYR A 241 4.18 -9.22 -1.36
C TYR A 241 5.63 -9.65 -1.61
N LYS A 242 5.88 -10.54 -2.59
CA LYS A 242 7.19 -11.10 -2.91
C LYS A 242 7.83 -10.36 -4.09
N ILE A 243 9.10 -10.02 -3.96
CA ILE A 243 9.89 -9.39 -5.04
C ILE A 243 10.12 -10.40 -6.17
N ALA A 244 10.27 -11.68 -5.84
CA ALA A 244 10.47 -12.74 -6.83
C ALA A 244 9.32 -12.87 -7.86
N ASP A 245 8.12 -12.38 -7.52
CA ASP A 245 6.96 -12.40 -8.43
C ASP A 245 6.90 -11.21 -9.39
N LEU A 246 7.78 -10.21 -9.20
CA LEU A 246 7.71 -8.92 -9.87
C LEU A 246 8.72 -8.81 -11.01
N ASN A 247 8.41 -7.99 -12.01
CA ASN A 247 9.40 -7.65 -13.03
C ASN A 247 10.46 -6.71 -12.44
N PRO A 248 11.74 -7.14 -12.32
CA PRO A 248 12.80 -6.35 -11.71
C PRO A 248 13.08 -5.04 -12.44
N GLU A 249 12.82 -4.95 -13.75
CA GLU A 249 13.01 -3.74 -14.55
C GLU A 249 12.04 -2.61 -14.17
N ASN A 250 10.92 -2.94 -13.55
CA ASN A 250 9.91 -1.99 -13.11
C ASN A 250 10.05 -1.58 -11.63
N LEU A 251 10.91 -2.24 -10.85
CA LEU A 251 11.06 -1.94 -9.43
C LEU A 251 11.78 -0.59 -9.24
N ALA A 252 11.14 0.29 -8.46
CA ALA A 252 11.80 1.52 -8.01
C ALA A 252 12.93 1.19 -7.02
N VAL A 253 14.04 1.91 -7.11
CA VAL A 253 15.05 1.93 -6.04
C VAL A 253 14.46 2.67 -4.84
N TRP A 254 14.68 2.13 -3.64
CA TRP A 254 14.19 2.72 -2.39
C TRP A 254 15.25 3.64 -1.79
N TYR A 255 14.81 4.79 -1.28
CA TYR A 255 15.71 5.82 -0.74
C TYR A 255 15.35 6.18 0.70
N LEU A 256 16.38 6.44 1.50
CA LEU A 256 16.22 7.14 2.78
C LEU A 256 16.00 8.64 2.54
N GLU A 257 15.54 9.36 3.57
CA GLU A 257 15.31 10.80 3.52
C GLU A 257 16.54 11.62 3.09
N ASN A 258 17.75 11.13 3.38
CA ASN A 258 19.00 11.74 2.91
C ASN A 258 19.34 11.39 1.45
N THR A 259 18.43 10.76 0.72
CA THR A 259 18.58 10.29 -0.66
C THR A 259 19.60 9.17 -0.88
N GLN A 260 19.99 8.48 0.19
CA GLN A 260 20.83 7.28 0.08
C GLN A 260 19.98 6.10 -0.41
N PRO A 261 20.40 5.37 -1.46
CA PRO A 261 19.71 4.16 -1.87
C PRO A 261 19.88 3.06 -0.82
N ILE A 262 18.82 2.28 -0.62
CA ILE A 262 18.84 1.10 0.26
C ILE A 262 18.47 -0.15 -0.52
N PRO A 263 18.98 -1.32 -0.12
CA PRO A 263 18.55 -2.57 -0.74
C PRO A 263 17.05 -2.81 -0.51
N HIS A 264 16.42 -3.50 -1.42
CA HIS A 264 15.11 -4.05 -1.16
C HIS A 264 15.19 -5.03 0.01
N TYR A 265 14.22 -4.98 0.90
CA TYR A 265 14.17 -5.79 2.12
C TYR A 265 12.75 -6.31 2.38
N THR A 266 12.64 -7.28 3.26
CA THR A 266 11.38 -7.67 3.88
C THR A 266 11.50 -7.59 5.41
N ARG A 267 10.37 -7.74 6.13
CA ARG A 267 10.32 -7.67 7.59
C ARG A 267 9.42 -8.76 8.14
N ARG A 268 9.46 -9.01 9.46
CA ARG A 268 8.59 -9.98 10.15
C ARG A 268 7.11 -9.65 9.98
N ASP A 269 6.78 -8.36 9.99
CA ASP A 269 5.43 -7.84 9.78
C ASP A 269 5.11 -7.56 8.30
N TYR A 270 5.69 -8.32 7.37
CA TYR A 270 5.54 -8.09 5.94
C TYR A 270 4.08 -7.90 5.47
N PRO A 271 3.06 -8.57 6.06
CA PRO A 271 1.70 -8.34 5.63
C PRO A 271 1.23 -6.90 5.85
N ALA A 272 1.70 -6.28 6.93
CA ALA A 272 1.28 -4.92 7.30
C ALA A 272 1.88 -3.81 6.42
N GLY A 273 2.92 -4.13 5.61
CA GLY A 273 3.62 -3.04 4.92
C GLY A 273 4.42 -3.41 3.67
N GLN A 274 4.35 -4.63 3.15
CA GLN A 274 5.27 -5.06 2.09
C GLN A 274 4.58 -5.42 0.75
N VAL A 275 3.37 -4.95 0.47
CA VAL A 275 2.83 -5.00 -0.90
C VAL A 275 3.62 -4.05 -1.78
N LYS A 276 3.96 -4.50 -2.99
CA LYS A 276 4.55 -3.67 -4.03
C LYS A 276 3.60 -3.67 -5.23
N SER A 277 3.35 -2.49 -5.80
CA SER A 277 2.43 -2.31 -6.93
C SER A 277 2.79 -1.09 -7.75
N SER A 278 2.35 -1.05 -8.98
CA SER A 278 2.33 0.17 -9.79
C SER A 278 1.07 1.00 -9.48
N VAL A 279 1.10 2.29 -9.80
CA VAL A 279 -0.07 3.16 -9.65
C VAL A 279 -1.23 2.71 -10.54
N SER A 280 -0.92 2.17 -11.73
CA SER A 280 -1.91 1.66 -12.68
C SER A 280 -2.67 0.46 -12.11
N GLU A 281 -1.98 -0.50 -11.52
CA GLU A 281 -2.61 -1.67 -10.94
C GLU A 281 -3.33 -1.35 -9.62
N LEU A 282 -2.71 -0.55 -8.74
CA LEU A 282 -3.34 -0.13 -7.49
C LEU A 282 -4.65 0.63 -7.73
N ALA A 283 -4.78 1.32 -8.87
CA ALA A 283 -6.03 1.97 -9.26
C ALA A 283 -7.20 0.98 -9.41
N HIS A 284 -6.96 -0.26 -9.85
CA HIS A 284 -7.99 -1.29 -9.94
C HIS A 284 -8.52 -1.68 -8.55
N PHE A 285 -7.60 -1.85 -7.59
CA PHE A 285 -7.96 -2.14 -6.20
C PHE A 285 -8.76 -1.00 -5.57
N LEU A 286 -8.30 0.25 -5.74
CA LEU A 286 -9.02 1.40 -5.21
C LEU A 286 -10.40 1.57 -5.86
N ALA A 287 -10.50 1.35 -7.19
CA ALA A 287 -11.77 1.37 -7.91
C ALA A 287 -12.72 0.28 -7.43
N ALA A 288 -12.23 -0.92 -7.10
CA ALA A 288 -13.05 -1.98 -6.52
C ALA A 288 -13.69 -1.54 -5.20
N TRP A 289 -12.93 -0.96 -4.28
CA TRP A 289 -13.45 -0.44 -3.02
C TRP A 289 -14.44 0.71 -3.21
N MET A 290 -14.14 1.62 -4.12
CA MET A 290 -15.00 2.75 -4.47
C MET A 290 -16.35 2.29 -5.03
N ASN A 291 -16.40 1.13 -5.68
CA ASN A 291 -17.60 0.56 -6.30
C ASN A 291 -18.22 -0.60 -5.47
N GLY A 292 -17.99 -0.63 -4.14
CA GLY A 292 -18.63 -1.61 -3.26
C GLY A 292 -18.13 -3.04 -3.49
N GLY A 293 -16.83 -3.20 -3.66
CA GLY A 293 -16.15 -4.48 -3.81
C GLY A 293 -16.04 -5.00 -5.24
N ALA A 294 -16.38 -4.18 -6.26
CA ALA A 294 -16.35 -4.60 -7.66
C ALA A 294 -15.50 -3.67 -8.54
N TYR A 295 -14.70 -4.24 -9.41
CA TYR A 295 -14.00 -3.56 -10.49
C TYR A 295 -14.39 -4.16 -11.82
N LYS A 296 -15.04 -3.37 -12.69
CA LYS A 296 -15.66 -3.85 -13.93
C LYS A 296 -16.58 -5.05 -13.63
N GLU A 297 -16.40 -6.16 -14.32
CA GLU A 297 -17.19 -7.39 -14.15
C GLU A 297 -16.73 -8.27 -12.99
N VAL A 298 -15.62 -7.92 -12.31
CA VAL A 298 -15.03 -8.72 -11.24
C VAL A 298 -15.45 -8.19 -9.88
N ARG A 299 -15.86 -9.08 -8.99
CA ARG A 299 -16.21 -8.78 -7.61
C ARG A 299 -15.30 -9.53 -6.65
N ILE A 300 -14.63 -8.79 -5.76
CA ILE A 300 -13.78 -9.35 -4.71
C ILE A 300 -14.44 -9.32 -3.32
N LEU A 301 -15.49 -8.51 -3.14
CA LEU A 301 -16.33 -8.43 -1.93
C LEU A 301 -17.78 -8.13 -2.32
N ASN A 302 -18.75 -8.65 -1.58
CA ASN A 302 -20.13 -8.20 -1.70
C ASN A 302 -20.28 -6.75 -1.23
N SER A 303 -21.29 -6.06 -1.76
CA SER A 303 -21.52 -4.65 -1.45
C SER A 303 -21.77 -4.39 0.04
N ASP A 304 -22.48 -5.30 0.71
CA ASP A 304 -22.80 -5.19 2.14
C ASP A 304 -21.55 -5.42 2.99
N THR A 305 -20.70 -6.37 2.60
CA THR A 305 -19.41 -6.64 3.24
C THR A 305 -18.46 -5.44 3.09
N ALA A 306 -18.38 -4.87 1.89
CA ALA A 306 -17.59 -3.65 1.66
C ALA A 306 -18.16 -2.44 2.45
N ALA A 307 -19.49 -2.35 2.57
CA ALA A 307 -20.14 -1.30 3.37
C ALA A 307 -19.85 -1.46 4.87
N GLU A 308 -19.90 -2.69 5.39
CA GLU A 308 -19.53 -2.98 6.79
C GLU A 308 -18.06 -2.62 7.07
N ALA A 309 -17.16 -2.95 6.15
CA ALA A 309 -15.74 -2.62 6.31
C ALA A 309 -15.48 -1.11 6.35
N LEU A 310 -16.29 -0.31 5.64
CA LEU A 310 -16.22 1.15 5.61
C LEU A 310 -17.11 1.82 6.66
N ARG A 311 -17.84 1.05 7.46
CA ARG A 311 -18.62 1.61 8.57
C ARG A 311 -17.68 2.19 9.62
N LEU A 312 -18.03 3.36 10.13
CA LEU A 312 -17.25 4.05 11.15
C LEU A 312 -17.35 3.31 12.50
N HIS A 313 -16.23 2.81 12.98
CA HIS A 313 -16.14 2.10 14.27
C HIS A 313 -15.63 3.00 15.39
N ASN A 314 -14.71 3.91 15.09
CA ASN A 314 -14.24 4.91 16.06
C ASN A 314 -14.43 6.33 15.49
N PRO A 315 -15.50 7.04 15.94
CA PRO A 315 -15.76 8.41 15.47
C PRO A 315 -14.67 9.42 15.82
N ALA A 316 -13.91 9.18 16.88
CA ALA A 316 -12.88 10.13 17.33
C ALA A 316 -11.67 10.14 16.40
N SER A 317 -11.31 8.99 15.81
CA SER A 317 -10.18 8.87 14.89
C SER A 317 -10.58 8.74 13.42
N GLY A 318 -11.86 8.52 13.13
CA GLY A 318 -12.33 8.22 11.78
C GLY A 318 -12.08 6.77 11.36
N LEU A 319 -11.71 5.87 12.27
CA LEU A 319 -11.30 4.51 11.92
C LEU A 319 -12.48 3.61 11.57
N CYS A 320 -12.35 2.97 10.40
CA CYS A 320 -13.16 1.85 9.89
C CYS A 320 -12.37 0.54 10.05
N LEU A 321 -12.60 -0.49 9.25
CA LEU A 321 -11.80 -1.72 9.29
C LEU A 321 -10.53 -1.54 8.42
N LEU A 322 -9.44 -1.06 9.02
CA LEU A 322 -8.15 -0.70 8.37
C LEU A 322 -8.31 0.30 7.19
N TRP A 323 -9.41 1.05 7.20
CA TRP A 323 -9.63 2.25 6.41
C TRP A 323 -9.90 3.42 7.34
N ASN A 324 -9.59 4.63 6.90
CA ASN A 324 -9.87 5.85 7.66
C ASN A 324 -10.87 6.72 6.92
N LEU A 325 -11.94 7.11 7.62
CA LEU A 325 -12.86 8.13 7.13
C LEU A 325 -12.26 9.51 7.40
N MET A 326 -11.92 10.20 6.32
CA MET A 326 -11.32 11.53 6.33
C MET A 326 -12.36 12.63 6.22
N ILE A 327 -11.93 13.87 6.48
CA ILE A 327 -12.77 15.06 6.32
C ILE A 327 -13.35 15.13 4.90
N GLY A 328 -14.66 15.41 4.80
CA GLY A 328 -15.38 15.53 3.54
C GLY A 328 -15.83 14.19 2.95
N GLY A 329 -15.88 13.11 3.75
CA GLY A 329 -16.46 11.83 3.34
C GLY A 329 -15.57 10.96 2.47
N TRP A 330 -14.24 11.17 2.55
CA TRP A 330 -13.27 10.35 1.86
C TRP A 330 -12.79 9.21 2.74
N TYR A 331 -12.58 8.06 2.14
CA TYR A 331 -11.98 6.90 2.78
C TYR A 331 -10.57 6.71 2.26
N GLY A 332 -9.59 6.57 3.14
CA GLY A 332 -8.20 6.47 2.68
C GLY A 332 -7.27 5.76 3.66
N HIS A 333 -6.04 5.56 3.22
CA HIS A 333 -4.94 5.07 4.03
C HIS A 333 -3.62 5.67 3.55
N SER A 334 -2.74 6.03 4.48
CA SER A 334 -1.36 6.42 4.20
C SER A 334 -0.40 5.26 4.43
N GLY A 335 0.78 5.32 3.85
CA GLY A 335 1.83 4.35 4.07
C GLY A 335 3.21 5.01 4.14
N GLY A 336 3.95 4.75 5.21
CA GLY A 336 5.30 5.26 5.42
C GLY A 336 6.22 4.20 5.98
N VAL A 337 7.36 4.00 5.31
CA VAL A 337 8.46 3.14 5.74
C VAL A 337 9.70 3.53 4.94
N ASN A 338 10.90 3.20 5.43
CA ASN A 338 12.12 3.44 4.66
C ASN A 338 11.96 2.92 3.22
N GLY A 339 12.12 3.84 2.26
CA GLY A 339 11.93 3.56 0.84
C GLY A 339 10.54 3.88 0.28
N ALA A 340 9.58 4.35 1.09
CA ALA A 340 8.24 4.67 0.59
C ALA A 340 7.51 5.72 1.40
N SER A 341 6.87 6.65 0.69
CA SER A 341 5.74 7.45 1.17
C SER A 341 4.60 7.27 0.19
N THR A 342 3.45 6.81 0.68
CA THR A 342 2.32 6.47 -0.18
C THR A 342 1.02 6.94 0.42
N TYR A 343 0.08 7.26 -0.44
CA TYR A 343 -1.25 7.68 -0.03
C TYR A 343 -2.30 7.24 -1.06
N MET A 344 -3.43 6.76 -0.60
CA MET A 344 -4.61 6.55 -1.44
C MET A 344 -5.88 6.92 -0.69
N GLU A 345 -6.85 7.47 -1.42
CA GLU A 345 -8.19 7.73 -0.89
C GLU A 345 -9.25 7.75 -2.00
N PHE A 346 -10.50 7.61 -1.61
CA PHE A 346 -11.64 7.75 -2.52
C PHE A 346 -12.85 8.38 -1.84
N HIS A 347 -13.67 9.07 -2.63
CA HIS A 347 -14.99 9.55 -2.23
C HIS A 347 -16.08 8.63 -2.80
N LYS A 348 -16.74 7.87 -1.92
CA LYS A 348 -17.66 6.80 -2.30
C LYS A 348 -18.84 7.29 -3.13
N GLN A 349 -19.46 8.43 -2.75
CA GLN A 349 -20.64 8.95 -3.43
C GLN A 349 -20.32 9.45 -4.84
N ASP A 350 -19.24 10.22 -4.96
CA ASP A 350 -18.84 10.79 -6.26
C ASP A 350 -18.02 9.81 -7.11
N LYS A 351 -17.62 8.67 -6.54
CA LYS A 351 -16.77 7.69 -7.22
C LYS A 351 -15.52 8.32 -7.84
N VAL A 352 -14.83 9.12 -7.03
CA VAL A 352 -13.53 9.73 -7.35
C VAL A 352 -12.50 9.19 -6.39
N GLY A 353 -11.37 8.72 -6.90
CA GLY A 353 -10.24 8.26 -6.10
C GLY A 353 -8.96 8.96 -6.52
N LEU A 354 -7.97 8.96 -5.65
CA LEU A 354 -6.60 9.39 -5.94
C LEU A 354 -5.58 8.46 -5.27
N ILE A 355 -4.43 8.33 -5.92
CA ILE A 355 -3.28 7.58 -5.43
C ILE A 355 -2.04 8.44 -5.64
N ILE A 356 -1.13 8.43 -4.66
CA ILE A 356 0.19 9.09 -4.71
C ILE A 356 1.22 8.11 -4.17
N LEU A 357 2.25 7.79 -4.95
CA LEU A 357 3.33 6.88 -4.60
C LEU A 357 4.68 7.58 -4.75
N SER A 358 5.59 7.36 -3.80
CA SER A 358 6.97 7.83 -3.84
C SER A 358 7.92 6.75 -3.33
N ASN A 359 9.14 6.73 -3.85
CA ASN A 359 10.20 5.80 -3.47
C ASN A 359 11.13 6.31 -2.35
N MET A 360 10.65 7.27 -1.56
CA MET A 360 11.37 7.81 -0.39
C MET A 360 10.40 8.06 0.77
N TYR A 361 10.82 7.77 1.99
CA TYR A 361 10.09 8.14 3.20
C TYR A 361 10.59 9.47 3.75
N LEU A 362 9.67 10.36 4.08
CA LEU A 362 9.91 11.61 4.79
C LEU A 362 9.17 11.54 6.13
N GLU A 363 9.90 11.65 7.22
CA GLU A 363 9.33 11.54 8.56
C GLU A 363 8.54 12.79 8.95
N SER A 364 9.10 13.96 8.67
CA SER A 364 8.47 15.25 9.02
C SER A 364 7.98 15.98 7.78
N GLU A 365 6.88 16.76 7.95
CA GLU A 365 6.32 17.63 6.91
C GLU A 365 6.17 16.93 5.54
N ASN A 366 5.72 15.66 5.56
CA ASN A 366 5.62 14.86 4.35
C ASN A 366 4.62 15.48 3.37
N PRO A 367 5.05 15.86 2.14
CA PRO A 367 4.19 16.57 1.19
C PRO A 367 3.09 15.71 0.58
N ILE A 368 3.12 14.38 0.83
CA ILE A 368 2.16 13.41 0.30
C ILE A 368 1.00 13.19 1.27
N TYR A 369 1.17 13.47 2.57
CA TYR A 369 0.16 13.14 3.57
C TYR A 369 -0.80 14.27 3.89
N PRO A 370 -2.13 13.98 4.04
CA PRO A 370 -3.08 14.94 4.53
C PRO A 370 -2.82 15.29 6.01
N PRO A 371 -3.33 16.44 6.49
CA PRO A 371 -3.96 17.49 5.69
C PRO A 371 -2.96 18.49 5.11
N ALA A 372 -1.71 18.49 5.58
CA ALA A 372 -0.76 19.57 5.32
C ALA A 372 0.14 19.33 4.10
N GLY A 373 0.14 18.14 3.52
CA GLY A 373 1.01 17.79 2.39
C GLY A 373 0.71 18.63 1.15
N LYS A 374 1.71 19.35 0.64
CA LYS A 374 1.53 20.25 -0.51
C LYS A 374 1.21 19.49 -1.80
N ILE A 375 1.90 18.38 -2.07
CA ILE A 375 1.62 17.52 -3.24
C ILE A 375 0.23 16.91 -3.11
N TYR A 376 -0.11 16.38 -1.91
CA TYR A 376 -1.46 15.89 -1.64
C TYR A 376 -2.52 16.96 -1.91
N GLY A 377 -2.33 18.18 -1.36
CA GLY A 377 -3.28 19.29 -1.51
C GLY A 377 -3.55 19.66 -2.97
N LEU A 378 -2.51 19.71 -3.78
CA LEU A 378 -2.61 19.98 -5.22
C LEU A 378 -3.42 18.90 -5.94
N ILE A 379 -3.05 17.63 -5.75
CA ILE A 379 -3.72 16.49 -6.40
C ILE A 379 -5.16 16.37 -5.92
N ARG A 380 -5.42 16.58 -4.63
CA ARG A 380 -6.76 16.55 -4.04
C ARG A 380 -7.66 17.65 -4.59
N GLN A 381 -7.13 18.88 -4.73
CA GLN A 381 -7.86 19.99 -5.33
C GLN A 381 -8.22 19.67 -6.79
N TYR A 382 -7.30 19.06 -7.52
CA TYR A 382 -7.56 18.65 -8.90
C TYR A 382 -8.60 17.51 -8.96
N ALA A 383 -8.52 16.53 -8.07
CA ALA A 383 -9.49 15.43 -7.98
C ALA A 383 -10.92 15.94 -7.69
N ASN A 384 -11.06 17.02 -6.92
CA ASN A 384 -12.38 17.60 -6.63
C ASN A 384 -13.11 18.11 -7.88
N GLN A 385 -12.41 18.42 -8.98
CA GLN A 385 -13.03 18.84 -10.24
C GLN A 385 -13.85 17.70 -10.91
N PHE A 386 -13.55 16.44 -10.55
CA PHE A 386 -14.25 15.27 -11.06
C PHE A 386 -15.44 14.84 -10.17
N ARG A 387 -15.68 15.54 -9.06
CA ARG A 387 -16.85 15.32 -8.21
C ARG A 387 -18.10 15.89 -8.87
N GLY A 388 -19.27 15.32 -8.57
CA GLY A 388 -20.55 15.89 -8.99
C GLY A 388 -20.80 17.25 -8.32
N PRO A 389 -21.75 18.02 -8.82
CA PRO A 389 -22.20 19.23 -8.12
C PRO A 389 -22.68 18.86 -6.72
N ALA A 390 -22.29 19.66 -5.73
CA ALA A 390 -22.62 19.49 -4.32
C ALA A 390 -24.13 19.57 -4.06
#